data_42b980ffc571ae998d51e4f3d02b7d5b
#
_entry.id   42b980ffc571ae998d51e4f3d02b7d5b
#
_cell.length_a   1.000
_cell.length_b   1.000
_cell.length_c   1.000
_cell.angle_alpha   90.00
_cell.angle_beta   90.00
_cell.angle_gamma   90.00
#
_symmetry.space_group_name_H-M   'P 1'
#
loop_
_entity.id
_entity.type
_entity.pdbx_description
1 polymer ?
#
loop_
_entity_poly.entity_id
_entity_poly.type
_entity_poly.pdbx_seq_one_letter_code
_entity_poly.pdbx_strand_id
1 'polypeptide(L)'
;FFAAVSRYLDAIPDDAYDLIIFDCPPAIGYQSMNAVFAADMLYIPSGPAYWEYDSTTSFIGQLSEALEELAIGFDGTFPAGNMTLPKAFCDVRFLLTRFEPGNELHQAMYSAFQKVFGDRLAVHPIEMTRAVEQSSRFLSSVYEIDYRDMTRETWRRARATFDRGYEEFKTSIIASWDDLEDKP
;
A
#
# COMPACT_ATOMS: atom_id res chain seq x y z
N PHE A 1 -17.66 12.55 9.57
CA PHE A 1 -16.78 11.70 10.39
C PHE A 1 -15.53 11.26 9.63
N PHE A 2 -15.64 10.85 8.35
CA PHE A 2 -14.51 10.31 7.55
C PHE A 2 -13.62 11.38 6.90
N ALA A 3 -13.86 12.64 7.08
CA ALA A 3 -13.07 13.74 6.54
C ALA A 3 -12.17 14.42 7.59
N ALA A 4 -11.94 13.80 8.74
CA ALA A 4 -11.16 14.44 9.80
C ALA A 4 -9.68 14.56 9.42
N VAL A 5 -9.11 13.52 8.82
CA VAL A 5 -7.72 13.52 8.36
C VAL A 5 -7.56 14.47 7.17
N SER A 6 -8.45 14.45 6.16
CA SER A 6 -8.39 15.38 5.03
C SER A 6 -8.40 16.84 5.49
N ARG A 7 -9.30 17.20 6.42
CA ARG A 7 -9.34 18.56 6.97
C ARG A 7 -8.09 18.96 7.73
N TYR A 8 -7.44 17.99 8.38
CA TYR A 8 -6.16 18.24 9.04
C TYR A 8 -5.05 18.49 8.01
N LEU A 9 -5.06 17.71 6.93
CA LEU A 9 -4.11 17.89 5.81
C LEU A 9 -4.30 19.25 5.13
N ASP A 10 -5.55 19.70 4.92
CA ASP A 10 -5.87 21.02 4.35
C ASP A 10 -5.29 22.20 5.19
N ALA A 11 -4.96 21.96 6.46
CA ALA A 11 -4.34 22.95 7.34
C ALA A 11 -2.80 22.92 7.31
N ILE A 12 -2.19 21.94 6.65
CA ILE A 12 -0.75 21.84 6.48
C ILE A 12 -0.35 22.71 5.28
N PRO A 13 0.71 23.54 5.36
CA PRO A 13 1.21 24.27 4.19
C PRO A 13 1.57 23.33 3.05
N ASP A 14 1.25 23.71 1.80
CA ASP A 14 1.45 22.88 0.60
C ASP A 14 2.91 22.51 0.35
N ASP A 15 3.85 23.28 0.88
CA ASP A 15 5.30 23.09 0.76
C ASP A 15 5.93 22.37 1.95
N ALA A 16 5.13 21.89 2.90
CA ALA A 16 5.66 21.27 4.12
C ALA A 16 6.17 19.83 3.91
N TYR A 17 5.54 19.08 3.01
CA TYR A 17 5.87 17.67 2.75
C TYR A 17 5.59 17.31 1.28
N ASP A 18 6.51 16.59 0.66
CA ASP A 18 6.33 16.04 -0.68
C ASP A 18 5.45 14.78 -0.67
N LEU A 19 5.47 14.03 0.43
CA LEU A 19 4.75 12.76 0.57
C LEU A 19 4.31 12.54 2.03
N ILE A 20 3.08 12.11 2.21
CA ILE A 20 2.53 11.69 3.50
C ILE A 20 2.14 10.22 3.42
N ILE A 21 2.66 9.40 4.33
CA ILE A 21 2.38 7.97 4.39
C ILE A 21 1.56 7.66 5.65
N PHE A 22 0.41 7.01 5.48
CA PHE A 22 -0.43 6.51 6.56
C PHE A 22 -0.16 5.01 6.78
N ASP A 23 0.43 4.67 7.90
CA ASP A 23 0.49 3.28 8.35
C ASP A 23 -0.81 2.92 9.06
N CYS A 24 -1.59 2.03 8.43
CA CYS A 24 -2.93 1.70 8.86
C CYS A 24 -3.00 0.27 9.45
N PRO A 25 -3.81 0.04 10.50
CA PRO A 25 -4.08 -1.31 10.98
C PRO A 25 -4.83 -2.12 9.90
N PRO A 26 -4.66 -3.46 9.88
CA PRO A 26 -5.30 -4.33 8.89
C PRO A 26 -6.79 -4.57 9.19
N ALA A 27 -7.56 -3.51 9.30
CA ALA A 27 -8.99 -3.57 9.60
C ALA A 27 -9.71 -2.39 8.98
N ILE A 28 -10.92 -2.61 8.49
CA ILE A 28 -11.83 -1.56 8.04
C ILE A 28 -12.53 -0.99 9.26
N GLY A 29 -12.09 0.17 9.69
CA GLY A 29 -12.63 0.89 10.83
C GLY A 29 -12.54 2.40 10.60
N TYR A 30 -13.06 3.19 11.54
CA TYR A 30 -13.08 4.66 11.43
C TYR A 30 -11.69 5.26 11.15
N GLN A 31 -10.63 4.72 11.74
CA GLN A 31 -9.27 5.21 11.56
C GLN A 31 -8.76 4.92 10.15
N SER A 32 -8.85 3.67 9.70
CA SER A 32 -8.41 3.26 8.37
C SER A 32 -9.22 3.97 7.28
N MET A 33 -10.53 4.10 7.46
CA MET A 33 -11.39 4.82 6.51
C MET A 33 -11.05 6.30 6.42
N ASN A 34 -10.70 6.98 7.51
CA ASN A 34 -10.22 8.36 7.46
C ASN A 34 -8.92 8.50 6.65
N ALA A 35 -7.98 7.57 6.81
CA ALA A 35 -6.74 7.54 6.02
C ALA A 35 -7.04 7.24 4.54
N VAL A 36 -7.90 6.25 4.24
CA VAL A 36 -8.34 5.91 2.88
C VAL A 36 -8.97 7.10 2.18
N PHE A 37 -9.82 7.87 2.87
CA PHE A 37 -10.44 9.06 2.31
C PHE A 37 -9.45 10.20 2.04
N ALA A 38 -8.41 10.31 2.85
CA ALA A 38 -7.38 11.32 2.69
C ALA A 38 -6.31 10.94 1.66
N ALA A 39 -6.10 9.64 1.43
CA ALA A 39 -5.03 9.15 0.55
C ALA A 39 -5.38 9.27 -0.93
N ASP A 40 -4.41 9.61 -1.76
CA ASP A 40 -4.53 9.60 -3.23
C ASP A 40 -4.17 8.23 -3.81
N MET A 41 -3.40 7.44 -3.09
CA MET A 41 -2.90 6.14 -3.50
C MET A 41 -3.03 5.12 -2.37
N LEU A 42 -3.33 3.87 -2.71
CA LEU A 42 -3.34 2.74 -1.77
C LEU A 42 -2.22 1.77 -2.11
N TYR A 43 -1.46 1.37 -1.10
CA TYR A 43 -0.49 0.29 -1.18
C TYR A 43 -0.90 -0.82 -0.21
N ILE A 44 -1.19 -2.01 -0.73
CA ILE A 44 -1.79 -3.12 0.01
C ILE A 44 -0.79 -4.27 0.12
N PRO A 45 -0.05 -4.36 1.22
CA PRO A 45 0.87 -5.47 1.44
C PRO A 45 0.09 -6.74 1.81
N SER A 46 0.51 -7.87 1.24
CA SER A 46 -0.03 -9.21 1.52
C SER A 46 1.11 -10.23 1.60
N GLY A 47 0.91 -11.32 2.29
CA GLY A 47 1.83 -12.45 2.23
C GLY A 47 1.47 -13.46 1.14
N PRO A 48 2.39 -14.38 0.81
CA PRO A 48 2.22 -15.35 -0.26
C PRO A 48 1.56 -16.65 0.23
N ALA A 49 0.59 -16.58 1.14
CA ALA A 49 -0.17 -17.73 1.61
C ALA A 49 -1.62 -17.64 1.19
N TYR A 50 -2.30 -18.79 1.07
CA TYR A 50 -3.68 -18.84 0.61
C TYR A 50 -4.63 -18.00 1.47
N TRP A 51 -4.50 -18.09 2.81
CA TRP A 51 -5.35 -17.29 3.72
C TRP A 51 -5.08 -15.79 3.64
N GLU A 52 -3.86 -15.39 3.28
CA GLU A 52 -3.51 -13.98 3.07
C GLU A 52 -4.11 -13.47 1.75
N TYR A 53 -4.13 -14.31 0.71
CA TYR A 53 -4.86 -14.02 -0.53
C TYR A 53 -6.36 -13.86 -0.27
N ASP A 54 -6.97 -14.80 0.45
CA ASP A 54 -8.39 -14.76 0.81
C ASP A 54 -8.72 -13.52 1.65
N SER A 55 -7.88 -13.21 2.63
CA SER A 55 -8.01 -12.00 3.45
C SER A 55 -7.87 -10.73 2.61
N THR A 56 -6.94 -10.68 1.66
CA THR A 56 -6.74 -9.51 0.80
C THR A 56 -7.93 -9.30 -0.13
N THR A 57 -8.45 -10.36 -0.75
CA THR A 57 -9.64 -10.26 -1.62
C THR A 57 -10.88 -9.87 -0.82
N SER A 58 -11.06 -10.43 0.37
CA SER A 58 -12.14 -10.06 1.29
C SER A 58 -12.05 -8.60 1.73
N PHE A 59 -10.83 -8.13 2.06
CA PHE A 59 -10.60 -6.73 2.41
C PHE A 59 -11.00 -5.78 1.28
N ILE A 60 -10.63 -6.09 0.04
CA ILE A 60 -11.02 -5.27 -1.12
C ILE A 60 -12.54 -5.24 -1.31
N GLY A 61 -13.20 -6.39 -1.16
CA GLY A 61 -14.67 -6.46 -1.22
C GLY A 61 -15.32 -5.56 -0.16
N GLN A 62 -14.90 -5.69 1.10
CA GLN A 62 -15.41 -4.87 2.21
C GLN A 62 -15.10 -3.36 2.03
N LEU A 63 -13.91 -3.04 1.51
CA LEU A 63 -13.54 -1.65 1.21
C LEU A 63 -14.46 -1.07 0.12
N SER A 64 -14.72 -1.82 -0.94
CA SER A 64 -15.64 -1.41 -2.00
C SER A 64 -17.05 -1.16 -1.46
N GLU A 65 -17.59 -2.11 -0.69
CA GLU A 65 -18.90 -1.96 -0.04
C GLU A 65 -18.96 -0.73 0.87
N ALA A 66 -17.95 -0.50 1.70
CA ALA A 66 -17.89 0.65 2.58
C ALA A 66 -17.84 1.98 1.81
N LEU A 67 -17.11 2.03 0.69
CA LEU A 67 -17.06 3.21 -0.17
C LEU A 67 -18.40 3.45 -0.88
N GLU A 68 -19.09 2.40 -1.33
CA GLU A 68 -20.41 2.48 -1.94
C GLU A 68 -21.48 2.97 -0.94
N GLU A 69 -21.51 2.41 0.28
CA GLU A 69 -22.42 2.84 1.34
C GLU A 69 -22.24 4.33 1.70
N LEU A 70 -21.00 4.77 1.73
CA LEU A 70 -20.69 6.18 1.97
C LEU A 70 -21.14 7.06 0.81
N ALA A 71 -20.97 6.62 -0.44
CA ALA A 71 -21.49 7.33 -1.62
C ALA A 71 -23.00 7.54 -1.51
N ILE A 72 -23.76 6.51 -1.18
CA ILE A 72 -25.22 6.57 -0.99
C ILE A 72 -25.59 7.51 0.16
N GLY A 73 -24.85 7.48 1.28
CA GLY A 73 -25.09 8.36 2.44
C GLY A 73 -24.81 9.85 2.17
N PHE A 74 -23.97 10.14 1.19
CA PHE A 74 -23.68 11.52 0.74
C PHE A 74 -24.64 12.05 -0.33
N ASP A 75 -25.46 11.20 -0.94
CA ASP A 75 -26.39 11.57 -2.04
C ASP A 75 -27.47 12.57 -1.66
N GLY A 76 -27.70 12.80 -0.37
CA GLY A 76 -28.57 13.87 0.15
C GLY A 76 -27.96 15.28 0.11
N THR A 77 -26.67 15.42 -0.16
CA THR A 77 -25.93 16.70 -0.10
C THR A 77 -25.32 17.14 -1.43
N PHE A 78 -25.25 16.25 -2.42
CA PHE A 78 -24.69 16.54 -3.74
C PHE A 78 -25.79 16.65 -4.79
N PRO A 79 -25.69 17.58 -5.77
CA PRO A 79 -26.70 17.71 -6.81
C PRO A 79 -26.78 16.40 -7.62
N ALA A 80 -28.01 15.91 -7.78
CA ALA A 80 -28.36 14.71 -8.52
C ALA A 80 -27.72 14.73 -9.92
N GLY A 81 -26.88 13.76 -10.23
CA GLY A 81 -26.37 13.59 -11.59
C GLY A 81 -24.96 13.03 -11.73
N ASN A 82 -24.12 13.08 -10.73
CA ASN A 82 -22.79 12.48 -10.78
C ASN A 82 -22.63 11.42 -9.66
N MET A 83 -23.05 10.20 -9.93
CA MET A 83 -22.64 9.03 -9.15
C MET A 83 -21.17 8.69 -9.47
N THR A 84 -20.28 9.55 -9.09
CA THR A 84 -18.87 9.18 -8.93
C THR A 84 -18.67 8.72 -7.49
N LEU A 85 -17.99 7.60 -7.30
CA LEU A 85 -17.51 7.19 -5.96
C LEU A 85 -16.93 8.44 -5.27
N PRO A 86 -17.23 8.68 -3.99
CA PRO A 86 -16.82 9.91 -3.29
C PRO A 86 -15.29 10.02 -3.18
N LYS A 87 -14.56 8.99 -3.62
CA LYS A 87 -13.10 8.96 -3.67
C LYS A 87 -12.62 8.18 -4.89
N ALA A 88 -11.84 8.83 -5.74
CA ALA A 88 -11.06 8.20 -6.80
C ALA A 88 -9.59 8.13 -6.33
N PHE A 89 -8.99 6.95 -6.41
CA PHE A 89 -7.55 6.78 -6.20
C PHE A 89 -6.81 6.98 -7.52
N CYS A 90 -5.66 7.64 -7.47
CA CYS A 90 -4.76 7.73 -8.63
C CYS A 90 -4.19 6.35 -8.95
N ASP A 91 -3.83 5.58 -7.93
CA ASP A 91 -3.38 4.20 -8.09
C ASP A 91 -3.72 3.33 -6.87
N VAL A 92 -3.87 2.01 -7.12
CA VAL A 92 -4.02 0.99 -6.08
C VAL A 92 -3.06 -0.14 -6.40
N ARG A 93 -2.08 -0.39 -5.53
CA ARG A 93 -1.04 -1.40 -5.71
C ARG A 93 -1.09 -2.49 -4.66
N PHE A 94 -0.79 -3.70 -5.09
CA PHE A 94 -0.63 -4.87 -4.24
C PHE A 94 0.85 -5.25 -4.18
N LEU A 95 1.36 -5.55 -2.98
CA LEU A 95 2.75 -5.91 -2.77
C LEU A 95 2.84 -7.23 -2.02
N LEU A 96 3.44 -8.25 -2.61
CA LEU A 96 3.75 -9.46 -1.85
C LEU A 96 4.98 -9.23 -0.97
N THR A 97 4.84 -9.59 0.30
CA THR A 97 5.91 -9.50 1.30
C THR A 97 6.24 -10.89 1.83
N ARG A 98 7.38 -11.05 2.48
CA ARG A 98 7.85 -12.34 3.02
C ARG A 98 7.94 -13.44 1.95
N PHE A 99 8.25 -13.06 0.74
CA PHE A 99 8.29 -13.93 -0.42
C PHE A 99 9.59 -14.76 -0.43
N GLU A 100 9.48 -16.05 -0.68
CA GLU A 100 10.62 -16.95 -0.86
C GLU A 100 10.64 -17.43 -2.32
N PRO A 101 11.60 -16.96 -3.14
CA PRO A 101 11.64 -17.30 -4.57
C PRO A 101 11.76 -18.79 -4.88
N GLY A 102 12.37 -19.57 -3.98
CA GLY A 102 12.51 -21.02 -4.12
C GLY A 102 11.30 -21.82 -3.64
N ASN A 103 10.25 -21.19 -3.13
CA ASN A 103 9.06 -21.87 -2.62
C ASN A 103 8.00 -21.95 -3.70
N GLU A 104 7.66 -23.17 -4.14
CA GLU A 104 6.68 -23.42 -5.21
C GLU A 104 5.29 -22.88 -4.86
N LEU A 105 4.87 -22.94 -3.58
CA LEU A 105 3.61 -22.38 -3.14
C LEU A 105 3.60 -20.85 -3.29
N HIS A 106 4.68 -20.18 -2.91
CA HIS A 106 4.78 -18.73 -3.07
C HIS A 106 4.74 -18.31 -4.55
N GLN A 107 5.36 -19.09 -5.44
CA GLN A 107 5.27 -18.86 -6.90
C GLN A 107 3.85 -19.06 -7.44
N ALA A 108 3.17 -20.11 -6.98
CA ALA A 108 1.77 -20.34 -7.34
C ALA A 108 0.87 -19.20 -6.85
N MET A 109 1.09 -18.72 -5.62
CA MET A 109 0.32 -17.60 -5.07
C MET A 109 0.63 -16.29 -5.80
N TYR A 110 1.89 -15.99 -6.14
CA TYR A 110 2.24 -14.85 -6.98
C TYR A 110 1.46 -14.88 -8.30
N SER A 111 1.42 -16.05 -8.96
CA SER A 111 0.67 -16.24 -10.20
C SER A 111 -0.85 -16.05 -10.02
N ALA A 112 -1.40 -16.44 -8.87
CA ALA A 112 -2.80 -16.23 -8.54
C ALA A 112 -3.11 -14.73 -8.34
N PHE A 113 -2.28 -14.03 -7.57
CA PHE A 113 -2.39 -12.57 -7.40
C PHE A 113 -2.29 -11.84 -8.73
N GLN A 114 -1.33 -12.23 -9.60
CA GLN A 114 -1.16 -11.61 -10.90
C GLN A 114 -2.37 -11.80 -11.82
N LYS A 115 -3.03 -12.96 -11.77
CA LYS A 115 -4.27 -13.21 -12.54
C LYS A 115 -5.42 -12.33 -12.11
N VAL A 116 -5.51 -12.01 -10.82
CA VAL A 116 -6.63 -11.22 -10.26
C VAL A 116 -6.35 -9.73 -10.35
N PHE A 117 -5.14 -9.30 -9.98
CA PHE A 117 -4.81 -7.88 -9.85
C PHE A 117 -4.04 -7.31 -11.05
N GLY A 118 -3.52 -8.17 -11.94
CA GLY A 118 -2.86 -7.76 -13.18
C GLY A 118 -1.68 -6.82 -12.92
N ASP A 119 -1.66 -5.72 -13.64
CA ASP A 119 -0.61 -4.69 -13.55
C ASP A 119 -0.60 -3.91 -12.21
N ARG A 120 -1.61 -4.11 -11.38
CA ARG A 120 -1.65 -3.54 -10.03
C ARG A 120 -0.83 -4.34 -9.02
N LEU A 121 -0.41 -5.55 -9.35
CA LEU A 121 0.54 -6.30 -8.53
C LEU A 121 1.96 -5.81 -8.79
N ALA A 122 2.67 -5.47 -7.72
CA ALA A 122 4.08 -5.11 -7.79
C ALA A 122 4.90 -6.28 -8.36
N VAL A 123 5.78 -5.96 -9.31
CA VAL A 123 6.63 -6.94 -10.02
C VAL A 123 7.68 -7.53 -9.09
N HIS A 124 8.14 -6.74 -8.11
CA HIS A 124 9.19 -7.11 -7.19
C HIS A 124 8.65 -7.36 -5.77
N PRO A 125 8.32 -8.61 -5.43
CA PRO A 125 7.96 -8.96 -4.05
C PRO A 125 9.10 -8.64 -3.08
N ILE A 126 8.76 -8.27 -1.85
CA ILE A 126 9.75 -8.16 -0.78
C ILE A 126 10.08 -9.56 -0.27
N GLU A 127 11.30 -10.00 -0.52
CA GLU A 127 11.74 -11.32 -0.11
C GLU A 127 11.85 -11.45 1.42
N MET A 128 11.56 -12.63 1.93
CA MET A 128 11.78 -12.96 3.33
C MET A 128 13.27 -12.88 3.66
N THR A 129 13.61 -12.11 4.67
CA THR A 129 15.00 -11.92 5.10
C THR A 129 15.12 -11.81 6.62
N ARG A 130 16.15 -12.44 7.17
CA ARG A 130 16.52 -12.32 8.60
C ARG A 130 17.00 -10.92 8.98
N ALA A 131 17.35 -10.09 8.00
CA ALA A 131 17.80 -8.73 8.27
C ALA A 131 16.69 -7.88 8.91
N VAL A 132 15.43 -8.10 8.56
CA VAL A 132 14.28 -7.40 9.17
C VAL A 132 14.16 -7.79 10.66
N GLU A 133 14.30 -9.08 10.98
CA GLU A 133 14.26 -9.52 12.37
C GLU A 133 15.44 -8.96 13.18
N GLN A 134 16.62 -8.89 12.58
CA GLN A 134 17.81 -8.32 13.23
C GLN A 134 17.72 -6.82 13.42
N SER A 135 17.23 -6.07 12.41
CA SER A 135 17.07 -4.61 12.53
C SER A 135 16.10 -4.23 13.64
N SER A 136 15.02 -5.00 13.80
CA SER A 136 14.04 -4.74 14.86
C SER A 136 14.62 -4.89 16.28
N ARG A 137 15.64 -5.72 16.48
CA ARG A 137 16.36 -5.83 17.78
C ARG A 137 17.10 -4.55 18.16
N PHE A 138 17.51 -3.78 17.16
CA PHE A 138 18.22 -2.51 17.34
C PHE A 138 17.29 -1.29 17.17
N LEU A 139 15.97 -1.51 17.02
CA LEU A 139 14.99 -0.46 16.71
C LEU A 139 15.42 0.38 15.49
N SER A 140 15.98 -0.29 14.50
CA SER A 140 16.52 0.32 13.29
C SER A 140 15.90 -0.30 12.03
N SER A 141 16.05 0.37 10.91
CA SER A 141 15.65 -0.15 9.61
C SER A 141 16.72 -1.07 9.01
N VAL A 142 16.36 -1.83 7.97
CA VAL A 142 17.32 -2.63 7.19
C VAL A 142 18.44 -1.77 6.57
N TYR A 143 18.18 -0.47 6.38
CA TYR A 143 19.15 0.47 5.82
C TYR A 143 20.18 0.96 6.82
N GLU A 144 19.87 0.93 8.10
CA GLU A 144 20.71 1.44 9.19
C GLU A 144 21.62 0.40 9.81
N ILE A 145 21.27 -0.91 9.67
CA ILE A 145 22.13 -1.97 10.21
C ILE A 145 23.41 -2.16 9.41
N ASP A 146 24.52 -2.37 10.14
CA ASP A 146 25.81 -2.66 9.54
C ASP A 146 25.88 -4.12 9.04
N TYR A 147 26.58 -4.34 7.94
CA TYR A 147 26.88 -5.70 7.44
C TYR A 147 27.66 -6.54 8.47
N ARG A 148 28.27 -5.94 9.48
CA ARG A 148 28.98 -6.61 10.57
C ARG A 148 28.07 -7.34 11.54
N ASP A 149 26.80 -6.92 11.61
CA ASP A 149 25.78 -7.52 12.47
C ASP A 149 25.14 -8.78 11.86
N MET A 150 25.48 -9.09 10.60
CA MET A 150 24.99 -10.26 9.86
C MET A 150 26.00 -10.72 8.81
N THR A 151 25.68 -11.78 8.06
CA THR A 151 26.52 -12.15 6.91
C THR A 151 26.38 -11.12 5.81
N ARG A 152 27.48 -10.86 5.09
CA ARG A 152 27.50 -9.91 3.97
C ARG A 152 26.48 -10.29 2.88
N GLU A 153 26.22 -11.59 2.69
CA GLU A 153 25.22 -12.08 1.74
C GLU A 153 23.80 -11.74 2.19
N THR A 154 23.44 -11.99 3.45
CA THR A 154 22.14 -11.64 4.02
C THR A 154 21.89 -10.13 3.92
N TRP A 155 22.89 -9.32 4.26
CA TRP A 155 22.81 -7.86 4.16
C TRP A 155 22.56 -7.39 2.72
N ARG A 156 23.32 -7.93 1.75
CA ARG A 156 23.15 -7.57 0.32
C ARG A 156 21.76 -7.96 -0.20
N ARG A 157 21.33 -9.20 0.08
CA ARG A 157 20.00 -9.67 -0.35
C ARG A 157 18.89 -8.81 0.22
N ALA A 158 18.98 -8.49 1.51
CA ALA A 158 17.98 -7.64 2.16
C ALA A 158 17.90 -6.28 1.47
N ARG A 159 19.03 -5.60 1.30
CA ARG A 159 19.02 -4.30 0.62
C ARG A 159 18.50 -4.40 -0.81
N ALA A 160 18.94 -5.39 -1.57
CA ALA A 160 18.52 -5.54 -2.97
C ALA A 160 17.01 -5.77 -3.13
N THR A 161 16.35 -6.49 -2.21
CA THR A 161 14.91 -6.68 -2.28
C THR A 161 14.15 -5.39 -1.94
N PHE A 162 14.57 -4.66 -0.91
CA PHE A 162 13.95 -3.39 -0.54
C PHE A 162 14.24 -2.28 -1.57
N ASP A 163 15.46 -2.20 -2.12
CA ASP A 163 15.80 -1.23 -3.14
C ASP A 163 14.93 -1.40 -4.41
N ARG A 164 14.71 -2.65 -4.87
CA ARG A 164 13.82 -2.93 -6.01
C ARG A 164 12.37 -2.54 -5.72
N GLY A 165 11.85 -2.92 -4.56
CA GLY A 165 10.49 -2.55 -4.16
C GLY A 165 10.33 -1.03 -4.01
N TYR A 166 11.34 -0.35 -3.47
CA TYR A 166 11.36 1.10 -3.34
C TYR A 166 11.35 1.82 -4.70
N GLU A 167 12.18 1.39 -5.66
CA GLU A 167 12.21 2.03 -6.99
C GLU A 167 10.88 1.83 -7.74
N GLU A 168 10.23 0.69 -7.59
CA GLU A 168 8.90 0.45 -8.14
C GLU A 168 7.84 1.33 -7.47
N PHE A 169 7.86 1.43 -6.15
CA PHE A 169 6.99 2.31 -5.37
C PHE A 169 7.17 3.78 -5.77
N LYS A 170 8.41 4.25 -5.83
CA LYS A 170 8.77 5.60 -6.25
C LYS A 170 8.25 5.92 -7.67
N THR A 171 8.40 4.98 -8.60
CA THR A 171 7.91 5.14 -9.98
C THR A 171 6.39 5.31 -10.00
N SER A 172 5.65 4.52 -9.20
CA SER A 172 4.19 4.64 -9.08
C SER A 172 3.77 5.99 -8.50
N ILE A 173 4.48 6.50 -7.49
CA ILE A 173 4.19 7.80 -6.89
C ILE A 173 4.41 8.92 -7.91
N ILE A 174 5.55 8.92 -8.61
CA ILE A 174 5.85 9.98 -9.59
C ILE A 174 4.80 10.00 -10.69
N ALA A 175 4.40 8.84 -11.22
CA ALA A 175 3.33 8.75 -12.22
C ALA A 175 2.00 9.28 -11.69
N SER A 176 1.68 9.06 -10.41
CA SER A 176 0.47 9.59 -9.78
C SER A 176 0.51 11.10 -9.57
N TRP A 177 1.68 11.69 -9.38
CA TRP A 177 1.83 13.15 -9.29
C TRP A 177 1.54 13.82 -10.64
N ASP A 178 2.08 13.28 -11.74
CA ASP A 178 1.80 13.78 -13.08
C ASP A 178 0.29 13.77 -13.39
N ASP A 179 -0.43 12.71 -12.96
CA ASP A 179 -1.88 12.60 -13.09
C ASP A 179 -2.65 13.62 -12.22
N LEU A 180 -2.08 14.07 -11.09
CA LEU A 180 -2.71 15.07 -10.22
C LEU A 180 -2.53 16.49 -10.73
N GLU A 181 -1.39 16.80 -11.36
CA GLU A 181 -1.12 18.13 -11.94
C GLU A 181 -1.99 18.40 -13.19
N ASP A 182 -2.39 17.36 -13.92
CA ASP A 182 -3.25 17.45 -15.10
C ASP A 182 -4.76 17.55 -14.78
N LYS A 183 -5.15 17.50 -13.51
CA LYS A 183 -6.57 17.70 -13.12
C LYS A 183 -6.88 19.20 -13.04
N PRO A 184 -7.90 19.67 -13.80
CA PRO A 184 -8.32 21.08 -13.82
C PRO A 184 -8.93 21.53 -12.50
#